data_22bf63259c924cb686217b63183ab258
#
_entry.id   22bf63259c924cb686217b63183ab258
#
_cell.length_a   1.000
_cell.length_b   1.000
_cell.length_c   1.000
_cell.angle_alpha   90.00
_cell.angle_beta   90.00
_cell.angle_gamma   90.00
#
_symmetry.space_group_name_H-M   'P 1'
#
loop_
_entity.id
_entity.type
_entity.pdbx_description
1 polymer ?
#
loop_
_entity_poly.entity_id
_entity_poly.type
_entity_poly.pdbx_seq_one_letter_code
_entity_poly.pdbx_strand_id
1 'polypeptide(L)'
;MTNSPQVKKAGWGVIAMLAAAQFIMVLDTTVMNVSITQVAEDLNTTVVGLQTAITMYTLVMASFMLLGGKLGDRWGAKRAFTVGLLVYGLGSLTTALAPTLEVLLVGWSFIEGFGAVLVIPAIATLTAATYSGRQRALAYGILGGISGAAVALGPLIGGWVTANYTWRLVFAGETVIVLALMLFLRLIPATLGRQSKLDLSGAFLSAAGLGLAVFGVLRSSQWGWIAPSASAPWTLLGLSPVFWLIIAGLVLLGFFARHERAMIASGREPLLDVRLLEIPPMRAGLTTYLCQQFIIMGTFFVLPLYLQTVLGYDALETGIIILPLSMALFVFALAGARLAGRHSPKRIAAAGLLGMLAGEVLLLAFISPDLRSAGFAVALALVGAGNGLLVSQLGNVIMSSVPSARGSEAGGLQGTAMNLGASLGVALVGSILIASLVTNFQKAVISDPALASIAPQLVEQAEASANFVSVEQVEATAEAAGLSPEEVEAVTAQYADAQIMALKVAFAAIAFFSILALWYVQSLPTKPRDELADGAPAAAGAAG
;
A
#
# COMPACT_ATOMS: atom_id res chain seq x y z
N MET A 1 -45.84 -29.23 -1.74
CA MET A 1 -45.64 -27.88 -2.25
C MET A 1 -44.70 -27.17 -1.27
N THR A 2 -43.41 -27.24 -1.50
CA THR A 2 -42.39 -26.63 -0.66
C THR A 2 -42.22 -25.18 -1.09
N ASN A 3 -42.66 -24.26 -0.23
CA ASN A 3 -42.40 -22.82 -0.38
C ASN A 3 -40.90 -22.56 -0.39
N SER A 4 -40.33 -22.44 -1.57
CA SER A 4 -38.99 -21.86 -1.71
C SER A 4 -39.05 -20.42 -1.22
N PRO A 5 -38.18 -19.99 -0.27
CA PRO A 5 -38.18 -18.60 0.18
C PRO A 5 -37.85 -17.71 -1.03
N GLN A 6 -38.80 -16.85 -1.40
CA GLN A 6 -38.56 -15.81 -2.40
C GLN A 6 -37.36 -14.99 -1.95
N VAL A 7 -36.23 -15.14 -2.65
CA VAL A 7 -35.08 -14.26 -2.50
C VAL A 7 -35.55 -12.86 -2.88
N LYS A 8 -35.83 -12.02 -1.88
CA LYS A 8 -36.12 -10.59 -2.09
C LYS A 8 -34.96 -10.06 -2.96
N LYS A 9 -35.29 -9.50 -4.13
CA LYS A 9 -34.32 -8.83 -4.99
C LYS A 9 -33.55 -7.85 -4.11
N ALA A 10 -32.27 -8.12 -3.89
CA ALA A 10 -31.39 -7.25 -3.10
C ALA A 10 -31.40 -5.86 -3.76
N GLY A 11 -31.77 -4.85 -3.00
CA GLY A 11 -31.85 -3.49 -3.50
C GLY A 11 -30.46 -2.92 -3.81
N TRP A 12 -30.38 -2.03 -4.77
CA TRP A 12 -29.16 -1.29 -5.12
C TRP A 12 -28.58 -0.47 -3.94
N GLY A 13 -29.37 -0.22 -2.90
CA GLY A 13 -28.92 0.48 -1.69
C GLY A 13 -27.79 -0.23 -0.95
N VAL A 14 -27.75 -1.57 -0.95
CA VAL A 14 -26.68 -2.32 -0.29
C VAL A 14 -25.35 -2.10 -1.02
N ILE A 15 -25.33 -2.26 -2.35
CA ILE A 15 -24.08 -2.09 -3.09
C ILE A 15 -23.60 -0.62 -3.06
N ALA A 16 -24.50 0.35 -3.08
CA ALA A 16 -24.14 1.76 -2.96
C ALA A 16 -23.46 2.05 -1.61
N MET A 17 -23.97 1.47 -0.53
CA MET A 17 -23.36 1.60 0.81
C MET A 17 -21.97 0.93 0.88
N LEU A 18 -21.84 -0.31 0.36
CA LEU A 18 -20.55 -1.02 0.32
C LEU A 18 -19.55 -0.29 -0.58
N ALA A 19 -20.01 0.28 -1.70
CA ALA A 19 -19.19 1.07 -2.62
C ALA A 19 -18.71 2.38 -1.99
N ALA A 20 -19.56 3.06 -1.21
CA ALA A 20 -19.16 4.26 -0.48
C ALA A 20 -18.11 3.96 0.60
N ALA A 21 -18.26 2.86 1.36
CA ALA A 21 -17.25 2.41 2.31
C ALA A 21 -15.93 2.03 1.60
N GLN A 22 -16.00 1.34 0.46
CA GLN A 22 -14.80 1.03 -0.34
C GLN A 22 -14.12 2.29 -0.88
N PHE A 23 -14.91 3.28 -1.29
CA PHE A 23 -14.39 4.54 -1.83
C PHE A 23 -13.55 5.30 -0.81
N ILE A 24 -14.08 5.52 0.40
CA ILE A 24 -13.34 6.27 1.45
C ILE A 24 -12.05 5.56 1.85
N MET A 25 -12.05 4.22 1.99
CA MET A 25 -10.87 3.46 2.37
C MET A 25 -9.74 3.48 1.33
N VAL A 26 -10.08 3.62 0.05
CA VAL A 26 -9.09 3.75 -1.01
C VAL A 26 -8.65 5.21 -1.15
N LEU A 27 -9.59 6.16 -0.99
CA LEU A 27 -9.32 7.59 -1.02
C LEU A 27 -8.32 7.99 0.06
N ASP A 28 -8.51 7.51 1.29
CA ASP A 28 -7.68 7.77 2.47
C ASP A 28 -6.18 7.62 2.20
N THR A 29 -5.76 6.45 1.72
CA THR A 29 -4.34 6.19 1.42
C THR A 29 -3.78 7.10 0.32
N THR A 30 -4.57 7.46 -0.67
CA THR A 30 -4.12 8.32 -1.77
C THR A 30 -4.00 9.78 -1.35
N VAL A 31 -4.91 10.27 -0.50
CA VAL A 31 -4.87 11.62 0.05
C VAL A 31 -3.67 11.82 0.95
N MET A 32 -3.37 10.88 1.86
CA MET A 32 -2.22 10.98 2.75
C MET A 32 -0.90 11.11 1.97
N ASN A 33 -0.75 10.38 0.86
CA ASN A 33 0.44 10.47 0.03
C ASN A 33 0.60 11.82 -0.67
N VAL A 34 -0.49 12.44 -1.12
CA VAL A 34 -0.45 13.75 -1.79
C VAL A 34 -0.28 14.90 -0.79
N SER A 35 -0.74 14.73 0.45
CA SER A 35 -0.67 15.75 1.50
C SER A 35 0.59 15.66 2.37
N ILE A 36 1.56 14.79 2.01
CA ILE A 36 2.69 14.38 2.87
C ILE A 36 3.52 15.57 3.38
N THR A 37 3.82 16.55 2.54
CA THR A 37 4.62 17.73 2.92
C THR A 37 3.86 18.63 3.88
N GLN A 38 2.60 18.94 3.58
CA GLN A 38 1.77 19.80 4.44
C GLN A 38 1.46 19.14 5.78
N VAL A 39 1.26 17.81 5.82
CA VAL A 39 1.10 17.10 7.10
C VAL A 39 2.40 17.13 7.89
N ALA A 40 3.57 17.01 7.23
CA ALA A 40 4.87 17.10 7.89
C ALA A 40 5.11 18.47 8.52
N GLU A 41 4.81 19.52 7.79
CA GLU A 41 4.93 20.91 8.27
C GLU A 41 3.97 21.20 9.43
N ASP A 42 2.71 20.84 9.27
CA ASP A 42 1.65 21.15 10.23
C ASP A 42 1.80 20.39 11.57
N LEU A 43 2.37 19.19 11.54
CA LEU A 43 2.67 18.38 12.73
C LEU A 43 4.11 18.58 13.25
N ASN A 44 4.90 19.49 12.66
CA ASN A 44 6.32 19.69 12.96
C ASN A 44 7.10 18.37 12.99
N THR A 45 6.90 17.54 11.96
CA THR A 45 7.53 16.23 11.83
C THR A 45 8.34 16.12 10.54
N THR A 46 8.96 14.98 10.33
CA THR A 46 9.80 14.71 9.17
C THR A 46 9.08 13.81 8.15
N VAL A 47 9.56 13.82 6.91
CA VAL A 47 9.13 12.87 5.88
C VAL A 47 9.30 11.41 6.37
N VAL A 48 10.37 11.12 7.12
CA VAL A 48 10.60 9.80 7.73
C VAL A 48 9.51 9.47 8.78
N GLY A 49 9.03 10.47 9.53
CA GLY A 49 7.90 10.32 10.45
C GLY A 49 6.63 9.89 9.73
N LEU A 50 6.28 10.58 8.63
CA LEU A 50 5.11 10.23 7.82
C LEU A 50 5.29 8.94 7.02
N GLN A 51 6.50 8.65 6.53
CA GLN A 51 6.82 7.33 5.99
C GLN A 51 6.53 6.23 7.02
N THR A 52 6.85 6.47 8.29
CA THR A 52 6.51 5.55 9.39
C THR A 52 5.00 5.38 9.51
N ALA A 53 4.23 6.47 9.47
CA ALA A 53 2.77 6.42 9.58
C ALA A 53 2.13 5.62 8.42
N ILE A 54 2.52 5.90 7.17
CA ILE A 54 2.03 5.19 5.97
C ILE A 54 2.40 3.71 6.05
N THR A 55 3.65 3.41 6.41
CA THR A 55 4.13 2.02 6.56
C THR A 55 3.38 1.28 7.66
N MET A 56 3.15 1.90 8.83
CA MET A 56 2.43 1.29 9.94
C MET A 56 0.96 1.04 9.60
N TYR A 57 0.28 1.96 8.91
CA TYR A 57 -1.10 1.78 8.46
C TYR A 57 -1.24 0.51 7.60
N THR A 58 -0.45 0.41 6.55
CA THR A 58 -0.48 -0.74 5.64
C THR A 58 0.03 -2.03 6.30
N LEU A 59 0.99 -1.92 7.23
CA LEU A 59 1.48 -3.05 8.01
C LEU A 59 0.43 -3.60 8.99
N VAL A 60 -0.31 -2.74 9.68
CA VAL A 60 -1.44 -3.15 10.53
C VAL A 60 -2.47 -3.91 9.71
N MET A 61 -2.83 -3.38 8.54
CA MET A 61 -3.73 -4.08 7.63
C MET A 61 -3.15 -5.42 7.17
N ALA A 62 -1.90 -5.48 6.73
CA ALA A 62 -1.27 -6.73 6.29
C ALA A 62 -1.26 -7.79 7.40
N SER A 63 -0.92 -7.38 8.61
CA SER A 63 -0.74 -8.26 9.78
C SER A 63 -2.05 -8.85 10.28
N PHE A 64 -3.13 -8.08 10.22
CA PHE A 64 -4.41 -8.45 10.84
C PHE A 64 -5.54 -8.75 9.85
N MET A 65 -5.32 -8.60 8.53
CA MET A 65 -6.35 -8.83 7.50
C MET A 65 -6.94 -10.25 7.56
N LEU A 66 -6.11 -11.27 7.77
CA LEU A 66 -6.57 -12.65 7.95
C LEU A 66 -7.43 -12.82 9.20
N LEU A 67 -7.03 -12.20 10.30
CA LEU A 67 -7.80 -12.22 11.55
C LEU A 67 -9.14 -11.50 11.36
N GLY A 68 -9.14 -10.36 10.67
CA GLY A 68 -10.37 -9.62 10.33
C GLY A 68 -11.35 -10.45 9.51
N GLY A 69 -10.88 -11.18 8.53
CA GLY A 69 -11.69 -12.14 7.75
C GLY A 69 -12.31 -13.22 8.64
N LYS A 70 -11.51 -13.86 9.51
CA LYS A 70 -12.00 -14.88 10.46
C LYS A 70 -12.97 -14.32 11.50
N LEU A 71 -12.76 -13.07 11.96
CA LEU A 71 -13.71 -12.37 12.84
C LEU A 71 -15.04 -12.13 12.11
N GLY A 72 -14.99 -11.77 10.81
CA GLY A 72 -16.16 -11.63 9.95
C GLY A 72 -16.94 -12.94 9.82
N ASP A 73 -16.25 -14.06 9.63
CA ASP A 73 -16.87 -15.39 9.59
C ASP A 73 -17.51 -15.76 10.93
N ARG A 74 -16.88 -15.42 12.06
CA ARG A 74 -17.37 -15.74 13.41
C ARG A 74 -18.52 -14.86 13.86
N TRP A 75 -18.43 -13.54 13.68
CA TRP A 75 -19.46 -12.59 14.15
C TRP A 75 -20.62 -12.42 13.18
N GLY A 76 -20.41 -12.84 11.93
CA GLY A 76 -21.22 -12.49 10.77
C GLY A 76 -20.74 -11.19 10.13
N ALA A 77 -20.69 -11.17 8.80
CA ALA A 77 -20.11 -10.08 8.03
C ALA A 77 -20.74 -8.71 8.31
N LYS A 78 -22.07 -8.66 8.58
CA LYS A 78 -22.73 -7.40 8.96
C LYS A 78 -22.20 -6.82 10.26
N ARG A 79 -21.98 -7.64 11.30
CA ARG A 79 -21.42 -7.17 12.59
C ARG A 79 -19.97 -6.72 12.41
N ALA A 80 -19.16 -7.49 11.68
CA ALA A 80 -17.77 -7.11 11.40
C ALA A 80 -17.70 -5.78 10.64
N PHE A 81 -18.54 -5.61 9.61
CA PHE A 81 -18.66 -4.35 8.89
C PHE A 81 -19.07 -3.18 9.80
N THR A 82 -20.07 -3.37 10.66
CA THR A 82 -20.55 -2.33 11.57
C THR A 82 -19.47 -1.91 12.59
N VAL A 83 -18.85 -2.89 13.25
CA VAL A 83 -17.77 -2.63 14.22
C VAL A 83 -16.57 -2.00 13.53
N GLY A 84 -16.21 -2.53 12.34
CA GLY A 84 -15.13 -2.00 11.53
C GLY A 84 -15.36 -0.54 11.13
N LEU A 85 -16.55 -0.17 10.67
CA LEU A 85 -16.89 1.23 10.37
C LEU A 85 -16.82 2.15 11.58
N LEU A 86 -17.29 1.67 12.76
CA LEU A 86 -17.18 2.46 13.99
C LEU A 86 -15.73 2.71 14.38
N VAL A 87 -14.90 1.66 14.32
CA VAL A 87 -13.47 1.77 14.64
C VAL A 87 -12.77 2.66 13.61
N TYR A 88 -13.06 2.48 12.31
CA TYR A 88 -12.55 3.31 11.23
C TYR A 88 -12.90 4.79 11.44
N GLY A 89 -14.19 5.11 11.64
CA GLY A 89 -14.62 6.49 11.86
C GLY A 89 -14.05 7.13 13.12
N LEU A 90 -13.82 6.34 14.19
CA LEU A 90 -13.13 6.81 15.39
C LEU A 90 -11.65 7.11 15.09
N GLY A 91 -10.99 6.27 14.29
CA GLY A 91 -9.63 6.50 13.79
C GLY A 91 -9.53 7.78 12.97
N SER A 92 -10.40 7.93 11.95
CA SER A 92 -10.47 9.14 11.12
C SER A 92 -10.75 10.40 11.95
N LEU A 93 -11.64 10.34 12.94
CA LEU A 93 -11.89 11.48 13.84
C LEU A 93 -10.64 11.82 14.67
N THR A 94 -9.96 10.82 15.21
CA THR A 94 -8.71 11.01 15.97
C THR A 94 -7.63 11.62 15.09
N THR A 95 -7.53 11.17 13.84
CA THR A 95 -6.60 11.67 12.83
C THR A 95 -6.90 13.12 12.45
N ALA A 96 -8.18 13.45 12.23
CA ALA A 96 -8.63 14.82 11.95
C ALA A 96 -8.26 15.80 13.07
N LEU A 97 -8.25 15.33 14.31
CA LEU A 97 -7.94 16.13 15.51
C LEU A 97 -6.47 16.02 15.96
N ALA A 98 -5.62 15.30 15.22
CA ALA A 98 -4.24 15.03 15.63
C ALA A 98 -3.39 16.29 15.73
N PRO A 99 -2.85 16.64 16.91
CA PRO A 99 -1.93 17.76 17.08
C PRO A 99 -0.46 17.36 16.87
N THR A 100 -0.13 16.07 16.89
CA THR A 100 1.23 15.53 16.77
C THR A 100 1.24 14.26 15.93
N LEU A 101 2.44 13.86 15.47
CA LEU A 101 2.64 12.61 14.72
C LEU A 101 2.20 11.38 15.53
N GLU A 102 2.42 11.34 16.83
CA GLU A 102 2.06 10.19 17.68
C GLU A 102 0.54 9.99 17.70
N VAL A 103 -0.23 11.07 17.79
CA VAL A 103 -1.70 11.00 17.76
C VAL A 103 -2.17 10.58 16.37
N LEU A 104 -1.55 11.08 15.30
CA LEU A 104 -1.82 10.64 13.93
C LEU A 104 -1.52 9.14 13.77
N LEU A 105 -0.38 8.66 14.26
CA LEU A 105 -0.02 7.23 14.23
C LEU A 105 -1.09 6.38 14.94
N VAL A 106 -1.50 6.78 16.14
CA VAL A 106 -2.53 6.05 16.87
C VAL A 106 -3.87 6.11 16.15
N GLY A 107 -4.31 7.27 15.69
CA GLY A 107 -5.59 7.47 15.00
C GLY A 107 -5.63 6.77 13.66
N TRP A 108 -4.73 7.13 12.79
CA TRP A 108 -4.72 6.65 11.41
C TRP A 108 -4.13 5.24 11.29
N SER A 109 -2.87 5.07 11.70
CA SER A 109 -2.17 3.81 11.40
C SER A 109 -2.72 2.64 12.21
N PHE A 110 -3.11 2.85 13.47
CA PHE A 110 -3.60 1.76 14.30
C PHE A 110 -5.13 1.68 14.31
N ILE A 111 -5.84 2.69 14.83
CA ILE A 111 -7.29 2.59 15.05
C ILE A 111 -8.00 2.45 13.70
N GLU A 112 -7.72 3.33 12.74
CA GLU A 112 -8.32 3.30 11.43
C GLU A 112 -7.91 2.08 10.63
N GLY A 113 -6.62 1.70 10.68
CA GLY A 113 -6.10 0.46 10.12
C GLY A 113 -6.83 -0.79 10.64
N PHE A 114 -7.09 -0.90 11.95
CA PHE A 114 -7.90 -2.00 12.51
C PHE A 114 -9.36 -1.95 12.05
N GLY A 115 -9.92 -0.76 11.85
CA GLY A 115 -11.24 -0.59 11.24
C GLY A 115 -11.28 -1.17 9.83
N ALA A 116 -10.32 -0.81 8.99
CA ALA A 116 -10.18 -1.29 7.62
C ALA A 116 -10.02 -2.82 7.54
N VAL A 117 -9.26 -3.42 8.46
CA VAL A 117 -9.09 -4.89 8.60
C VAL A 117 -10.42 -5.62 8.72
N LEU A 118 -11.41 -5.04 9.39
CA LEU A 118 -12.75 -5.63 9.53
C LEU A 118 -13.66 -5.31 8.35
N VAL A 119 -13.58 -4.09 7.80
CA VAL A 119 -14.51 -3.61 6.77
C VAL A 119 -14.19 -4.24 5.41
N ILE A 120 -12.94 -4.28 4.99
CA ILE A 120 -12.55 -4.75 3.63
C ILE A 120 -12.99 -6.20 3.37
N PRO A 121 -12.69 -7.19 4.24
CA PRO A 121 -13.18 -8.55 4.04
C PRO A 121 -14.71 -8.65 4.16
N ALA A 122 -15.32 -7.84 5.02
CA ALA A 122 -16.76 -7.83 5.19
C ALA A 122 -17.49 -7.32 3.94
N ILE A 123 -16.96 -6.32 3.21
CA ILE A 123 -17.50 -5.85 1.93
C ILE A 123 -17.59 -7.02 0.93
N ALA A 124 -16.50 -7.78 0.78
CA ALA A 124 -16.45 -8.92 -0.13
C ALA A 124 -17.50 -9.99 0.26
N THR A 125 -17.55 -10.35 1.56
CA THR A 125 -18.48 -11.36 2.08
C THR A 125 -19.93 -10.92 1.97
N LEU A 126 -20.26 -9.67 2.30
CA LEU A 126 -21.61 -9.11 2.17
C LEU A 126 -22.07 -9.07 0.72
N THR A 127 -21.16 -8.73 -0.20
CA THR A 127 -21.45 -8.74 -1.64
C THR A 127 -21.77 -10.17 -2.11
N ALA A 128 -20.98 -11.16 -1.70
CA ALA A 128 -21.20 -12.56 -2.04
C ALA A 128 -22.49 -13.12 -1.45
N ALA A 129 -22.86 -12.71 -0.23
CA ALA A 129 -24.07 -13.15 0.46
C ALA A 129 -25.35 -12.49 -0.06
N THR A 130 -25.23 -11.25 -0.56
CA THR A 130 -26.40 -10.45 -0.98
C THR A 130 -26.78 -10.67 -2.44
N TYR A 131 -25.80 -10.89 -3.30
CA TYR A 131 -25.98 -11.01 -4.75
C TYR A 131 -25.60 -12.39 -5.27
N SER A 132 -26.26 -12.85 -6.34
CA SER A 132 -25.99 -14.13 -6.99
C SER A 132 -25.83 -14.00 -8.50
N GLY A 133 -25.18 -14.95 -9.15
CA GLY A 133 -25.05 -15.01 -10.61
C GLY A 133 -24.55 -13.71 -11.24
N ARG A 134 -25.24 -13.23 -12.26
CA ARG A 134 -24.90 -12.00 -12.99
C ARG A 134 -24.91 -10.75 -12.11
N GLN A 135 -25.80 -10.69 -11.11
CA GLN A 135 -25.86 -9.54 -10.18
C GLN A 135 -24.62 -9.47 -9.29
N ARG A 136 -24.08 -10.61 -8.84
CA ARG A 136 -22.83 -10.67 -8.06
C ARG A 136 -21.65 -10.18 -8.89
N ALA A 137 -21.53 -10.63 -10.14
CA ALA A 137 -20.50 -10.15 -11.04
C ALA A 137 -20.55 -8.63 -11.25
N LEU A 138 -21.77 -8.09 -11.43
CA LEU A 138 -21.97 -6.64 -11.55
C LEU A 138 -21.62 -5.89 -10.27
N ALA A 139 -21.99 -6.42 -9.08
CA ALA A 139 -21.66 -5.81 -7.79
C ALA A 139 -20.15 -5.73 -7.56
N TYR A 140 -19.40 -6.81 -7.84
CA TYR A 140 -17.93 -6.77 -7.79
C TYR A 140 -17.34 -5.83 -8.84
N GLY A 141 -17.96 -5.74 -10.01
CA GLY A 141 -17.56 -4.77 -11.04
C GLY A 141 -17.72 -3.32 -10.57
N ILE A 142 -18.83 -3.01 -9.87
CA ILE A 142 -19.06 -1.68 -9.26
C ILE A 142 -18.00 -1.40 -8.18
N LEU A 143 -17.74 -2.34 -7.27
CA LEU A 143 -16.71 -2.15 -6.22
C LEU A 143 -15.32 -1.91 -6.82
N GLY A 144 -14.94 -2.68 -7.84
CA GLY A 144 -13.67 -2.48 -8.55
C GLY A 144 -13.60 -1.14 -9.28
N GLY A 145 -14.69 -0.74 -9.95
CA GLY A 145 -14.81 0.57 -10.60
C GLY A 145 -14.71 1.73 -9.62
N ILE A 146 -15.37 1.63 -8.46
CA ILE A 146 -15.30 2.63 -7.39
C ILE A 146 -13.90 2.72 -6.77
N SER A 147 -13.23 1.57 -6.57
CA SER A 147 -11.82 1.59 -6.12
C SER A 147 -10.91 2.30 -7.12
N GLY A 148 -11.07 2.00 -8.42
CA GLY A 148 -10.33 2.69 -9.47
C GLY A 148 -10.63 4.20 -9.53
N ALA A 149 -11.90 4.58 -9.35
CA ALA A 149 -12.29 5.99 -9.27
C ALA A 149 -11.69 6.69 -8.04
N ALA A 150 -11.67 6.02 -6.88
CA ALA A 150 -11.07 6.56 -5.66
C ALA A 150 -9.56 6.81 -5.82
N VAL A 151 -8.82 5.87 -6.44
CA VAL A 151 -7.40 6.06 -6.77
C VAL A 151 -7.20 7.23 -7.73
N ALA A 152 -8.09 7.38 -8.72
CA ALA A 152 -8.00 8.47 -9.71
C ALA A 152 -8.35 9.84 -9.11
N LEU A 153 -9.38 9.90 -8.27
CA LEU A 153 -9.88 11.14 -7.67
C LEU A 153 -9.13 11.53 -6.39
N GLY A 154 -8.47 10.57 -5.73
CA GLY A 154 -7.77 10.80 -4.46
C GLY A 154 -6.78 11.96 -4.50
N PRO A 155 -5.82 11.99 -5.43
CA PRO A 155 -4.88 13.09 -5.55
C PRO A 155 -5.56 14.44 -5.83
N LEU A 156 -6.63 14.45 -6.61
CA LEU A 156 -7.38 15.68 -6.91
C LEU A 156 -8.18 16.19 -5.71
N ILE A 157 -8.94 15.29 -5.07
CA ILE A 157 -9.75 15.64 -3.89
C ILE A 157 -8.83 16.02 -2.73
N GLY A 158 -7.84 15.16 -2.45
CA GLY A 158 -6.87 15.38 -1.39
C GLY A 158 -6.06 16.65 -1.62
N GLY A 159 -5.53 16.81 -2.83
CA GLY A 159 -4.77 18.00 -3.22
C GLY A 159 -5.60 19.29 -3.09
N TRP A 160 -6.83 19.28 -3.63
CA TRP A 160 -7.71 20.47 -3.55
C TRP A 160 -8.11 20.84 -2.12
N VAL A 161 -8.50 19.84 -1.31
CA VAL A 161 -8.88 20.09 0.10
C VAL A 161 -7.67 20.57 0.89
N THR A 162 -6.51 19.98 0.68
CA THR A 162 -5.28 20.30 1.40
C THR A 162 -4.75 21.68 1.02
N ALA A 163 -4.74 22.03 -0.27
CA ALA A 163 -4.25 23.32 -0.75
C ALA A 163 -5.17 24.50 -0.37
N ASN A 164 -6.50 24.31 -0.34
CA ASN A 164 -7.44 25.39 -0.08
C ASN A 164 -7.91 25.49 1.36
N TYR A 165 -7.76 24.41 2.15
CA TYR A 165 -8.22 24.33 3.54
C TYR A 165 -7.16 23.67 4.43
N THR A 166 -7.37 22.39 4.77
CA THR A 166 -6.46 21.58 5.57
C THR A 166 -6.70 20.10 5.28
N TRP A 167 -5.64 19.30 5.30
CA TRP A 167 -5.70 17.84 5.16
C TRP A 167 -6.64 17.18 6.19
N ARG A 168 -6.81 17.79 7.37
CA ARG A 168 -7.69 17.31 8.44
C ARG A 168 -9.14 17.18 8.01
N LEU A 169 -9.59 18.03 7.07
CA LEU A 169 -10.98 18.01 6.57
C LEU A 169 -11.30 16.74 5.77
N VAL A 170 -10.30 16.09 5.19
CA VAL A 170 -10.53 14.80 4.51
C VAL A 170 -10.95 13.75 5.54
N PHE A 171 -10.21 13.59 6.63
CA PHE A 171 -10.51 12.66 7.71
C PHE A 171 -11.80 13.03 8.47
N ALA A 172 -12.06 14.30 8.67
CA ALA A 172 -13.34 14.78 9.20
C ALA A 172 -14.50 14.40 8.27
N GLY A 173 -14.33 14.57 6.96
CA GLY A 173 -15.29 14.15 5.93
C GLY A 173 -15.55 12.64 5.93
N GLU A 174 -14.52 11.84 6.07
CA GLU A 174 -14.64 10.38 6.22
C GLU A 174 -15.45 10.00 7.45
N THR A 175 -15.18 10.65 8.58
CA THR A 175 -15.97 10.48 9.82
C THR A 175 -17.45 10.76 9.55
N VAL A 176 -17.78 11.85 8.87
CA VAL A 176 -19.17 12.21 8.51
C VAL A 176 -19.78 11.15 7.58
N ILE A 177 -19.04 10.68 6.58
CA ILE A 177 -19.51 9.63 5.67
C ILE A 177 -19.76 8.34 6.46
N VAL A 178 -18.86 7.94 7.36
CA VAL A 178 -19.05 6.77 8.22
C VAL A 178 -20.33 6.90 9.05
N LEU A 179 -20.56 8.06 9.70
CA LEU A 179 -21.79 8.31 10.46
C LEU A 179 -23.03 8.21 9.57
N ALA A 180 -22.98 8.75 8.35
CA ALA A 180 -24.05 8.61 7.39
C ALA A 180 -24.31 7.14 7.01
N LEU A 181 -23.24 6.36 6.74
CA LEU A 181 -23.35 4.92 6.46
C LEU A 181 -23.97 4.15 7.62
N MET A 182 -23.66 4.52 8.86
CA MET A 182 -24.24 3.91 10.06
C MET A 182 -25.77 4.04 10.12
N LEU A 183 -26.32 5.15 9.64
CA LEU A 183 -27.79 5.34 9.57
C LEU A 183 -28.47 4.36 8.62
N PHE A 184 -27.74 3.91 7.57
CA PHE A 184 -28.25 2.99 6.55
C PHE A 184 -27.94 1.52 6.80
N LEU A 185 -27.30 1.13 7.92
CA LEU A 185 -26.96 -0.27 8.25
C LEU A 185 -28.17 -1.23 8.21
N ARG A 186 -29.38 -0.71 8.33
CA ARG A 186 -30.61 -1.52 8.23
C ARG A 186 -30.82 -2.12 6.84
N LEU A 187 -30.22 -1.53 5.81
CA LEU A 187 -30.28 -2.04 4.44
C LEU A 187 -29.50 -3.35 4.26
N ILE A 188 -28.42 -3.54 5.05
CA ILE A 188 -27.59 -4.73 4.98
C ILE A 188 -28.30 -5.91 5.63
N PRO A 189 -28.48 -7.04 4.91
CA PRO A 189 -29.09 -8.23 5.47
C PRO A 189 -28.24 -8.79 6.62
N ALA A 190 -28.89 -9.35 7.62
CA ALA A 190 -28.20 -10.04 8.70
C ALA A 190 -27.50 -11.29 8.15
N THR A 191 -26.23 -11.45 8.50
CA THR A 191 -25.45 -12.64 8.19
C THR A 191 -25.18 -13.41 9.48
N LEU A 192 -25.44 -14.70 9.46
CA LEU A 192 -25.17 -15.57 10.61
C LEU A 192 -23.67 -15.85 10.68
N GLY A 193 -23.11 -15.69 11.88
CA GLY A 193 -21.72 -16.11 12.13
C GLY A 193 -21.63 -17.63 12.26
N ARG A 194 -20.45 -18.17 11.96
CA ARG A 194 -20.11 -19.58 12.21
C ARG A 194 -19.40 -19.67 13.56
N GLN A 195 -19.64 -20.75 14.31
CA GLN A 195 -18.85 -21.05 15.50
C GLN A 195 -17.46 -21.56 15.05
N SER A 196 -16.51 -20.63 14.83
CA SER A 196 -15.11 -20.95 14.57
C SER A 196 -14.24 -20.55 15.78
N LYS A 197 -13.21 -21.33 16.06
CA LYS A 197 -12.21 -20.96 17.08
C LYS A 197 -11.18 -20.05 16.41
N LEU A 198 -10.89 -18.91 17.06
CA LEU A 198 -9.84 -18.01 16.59
C LEU A 198 -8.48 -18.56 17.03
N ASP A 199 -7.56 -18.66 16.09
CA ASP A 199 -6.16 -18.93 16.37
C ASP A 199 -5.43 -17.63 16.72
N LEU A 200 -5.49 -17.24 17.97
CA LEU A 200 -4.79 -16.05 18.48
C LEU A 200 -3.27 -16.23 18.47
N SER A 201 -2.79 -17.47 18.64
CA SER A 201 -1.35 -17.76 18.57
C SER A 201 -0.80 -17.56 17.17
N GLY A 202 -1.50 -18.07 16.15
CA GLY A 202 -1.16 -17.82 14.75
C GLY A 202 -1.25 -16.33 14.40
N ALA A 203 -2.30 -15.63 14.84
CA ALA A 203 -2.44 -14.18 14.63
C ALA A 203 -1.27 -13.40 15.25
N PHE A 204 -0.87 -13.73 16.47
CA PHE A 204 0.28 -13.09 17.13
C PHE A 204 1.59 -13.36 16.39
N LEU A 205 1.88 -14.63 16.02
CA LEU A 205 3.09 -15.01 15.32
C LEU A 205 3.18 -14.32 13.94
N SER A 206 2.06 -14.26 13.21
CA SER A 206 1.98 -13.57 11.93
C SER A 206 2.22 -12.07 12.07
N ALA A 207 1.49 -11.42 12.98
CA ALA A 207 1.57 -9.98 13.19
C ALA A 207 2.95 -9.55 13.72
N ALA A 208 3.49 -10.25 14.71
CA ALA A 208 4.81 -9.97 15.26
C ALA A 208 5.91 -10.23 14.22
N GLY A 209 5.81 -11.33 13.46
CA GLY A 209 6.77 -11.67 12.42
C GLY A 209 6.82 -10.64 11.29
N LEU A 210 5.67 -10.25 10.75
CA LEU A 210 5.57 -9.18 9.75
C LEU A 210 6.00 -7.84 10.32
N GLY A 211 5.54 -7.52 11.54
CA GLY A 211 5.86 -6.28 12.23
C GLY A 211 7.36 -6.07 12.40
N LEU A 212 8.06 -7.05 12.94
CA LEU A 212 9.52 -6.95 13.14
C LEU A 212 10.28 -6.86 11.82
N ALA A 213 9.92 -7.67 10.83
CA ALA A 213 10.61 -7.66 9.54
C ALA A 213 10.45 -6.31 8.81
N VAL A 214 9.22 -5.80 8.71
CA VAL A 214 8.95 -4.54 8.01
C VAL A 214 9.48 -3.34 8.81
N PHE A 215 9.37 -3.35 10.14
CA PHE A 215 9.94 -2.30 10.98
C PHE A 215 11.47 -2.25 10.85
N GLY A 216 12.13 -3.41 10.76
CA GLY A 216 13.56 -3.47 10.46
C GLY A 216 13.88 -2.79 9.13
N VAL A 217 13.13 -3.10 8.06
CA VAL A 217 13.30 -2.46 6.75
C VAL A 217 13.08 -0.94 6.84
N LEU A 218 12.04 -0.50 7.54
CA LEU A 218 11.73 0.93 7.72
C LEU A 218 12.87 1.70 8.40
N ARG A 219 13.56 1.08 9.36
CA ARG A 219 14.66 1.71 10.11
C ARG A 219 16.03 1.56 9.44
N SER A 220 16.11 0.88 8.31
CA SER A 220 17.40 0.56 7.66
C SER A 220 18.21 1.78 7.20
N SER A 221 17.54 2.87 6.80
CA SER A 221 18.23 4.13 6.44
C SER A 221 18.91 4.81 7.63
N GLN A 222 18.31 4.69 8.83
CA GLN A 222 18.83 5.34 10.05
C GLN A 222 19.83 4.45 10.80
N TRP A 223 19.54 3.15 10.93
CA TRP A 223 20.33 2.24 11.76
C TRP A 223 21.34 1.39 10.98
N GLY A 224 21.31 1.48 9.62
CA GLY A 224 22.11 0.65 8.73
C GLY A 224 21.57 -0.77 8.57
N TRP A 225 21.81 -1.42 7.43
CA TRP A 225 21.28 -2.75 7.13
C TRP A 225 21.96 -3.88 7.91
N ILE A 226 23.29 -3.91 7.87
CA ILE A 226 24.14 -4.95 8.49
C ILE A 226 25.12 -4.29 9.44
N ALA A 227 25.93 -3.36 8.94
CA ALA A 227 26.79 -2.54 9.78
C ALA A 227 25.93 -1.47 10.48
N PRO A 228 26.07 -1.28 11.80
CA PRO A 228 25.33 -0.27 12.52
C PRO A 228 25.83 1.14 12.15
N SER A 229 24.91 2.08 11.95
CA SER A 229 25.23 3.50 11.86
C SER A 229 25.40 4.12 13.25
N ALA A 230 25.88 5.36 13.32
CA ALA A 230 26.05 6.10 14.59
C ALA A 230 24.73 6.31 15.34
N SER A 231 23.60 6.39 14.63
CA SER A 231 22.26 6.55 15.21
C SER A 231 21.58 5.23 15.62
N ALA A 232 22.24 4.09 15.49
CA ALA A 232 21.69 2.81 15.91
C ALA A 232 21.52 2.76 17.45
N PRO A 233 20.31 2.42 17.98
CA PRO A 233 20.05 2.51 19.42
C PRO A 233 20.81 1.45 20.23
N TRP A 234 21.21 0.36 19.59
CA TRP A 234 22.01 -0.73 20.16
C TRP A 234 22.69 -1.52 19.05
N THR A 235 23.72 -2.27 19.42
CA THR A 235 24.40 -3.21 18.52
C THR A 235 24.55 -4.55 19.22
N LEU A 236 24.41 -5.63 18.48
CA LEU A 236 24.62 -6.98 19.00
C LEU A 236 25.55 -7.74 18.05
N LEU A 237 26.67 -8.26 18.58
CA LEU A 237 27.74 -8.92 17.81
C LEU A 237 28.30 -8.04 16.67
N GLY A 238 28.35 -6.72 16.85
CA GLY A 238 28.79 -5.77 15.83
C GLY A 238 27.83 -5.56 14.66
N LEU A 239 26.60 -6.11 14.75
CA LEU A 239 25.58 -5.99 13.71
C LEU A 239 24.47 -5.01 14.12
N SER A 240 23.86 -4.39 13.10
CA SER A 240 22.76 -3.46 13.24
C SER A 240 21.51 -4.12 13.86
N PRO A 241 20.68 -3.37 14.61
CA PRO A 241 19.36 -3.80 15.06
C PRO A 241 18.47 -4.29 13.90
N VAL A 242 18.60 -3.66 12.73
CA VAL A 242 17.83 -4.00 11.53
C VAL A 242 18.00 -5.47 11.14
N PHE A 243 19.26 -5.94 11.10
CA PHE A 243 19.56 -7.34 10.80
C PHE A 243 18.82 -8.28 11.75
N TRP A 244 18.88 -8.00 13.05
CA TRP A 244 18.25 -8.85 14.07
C TRP A 244 16.73 -8.79 14.04
N LEU A 245 16.14 -7.62 13.77
CA LEU A 245 14.70 -7.46 13.63
C LEU A 245 14.17 -8.25 12.42
N ILE A 246 14.85 -8.19 11.28
CA ILE A 246 14.47 -8.95 10.08
C ILE A 246 14.60 -10.45 10.34
N ILE A 247 15.71 -10.91 10.90
CA ILE A 247 15.90 -12.34 11.22
C ILE A 247 14.85 -12.81 12.24
N ALA A 248 14.62 -12.08 13.32
CA ALA A 248 13.59 -12.43 14.30
C ALA A 248 12.19 -12.48 13.66
N GLY A 249 11.87 -11.52 12.80
CA GLY A 249 10.63 -11.51 12.03
C GLY A 249 10.47 -12.76 11.15
N LEU A 250 11.50 -13.11 10.38
CA LEU A 250 11.51 -14.30 9.53
C LEU A 250 11.41 -15.61 10.34
N VAL A 251 12.08 -15.68 11.48
CA VAL A 251 11.98 -16.83 12.39
C VAL A 251 10.55 -16.97 12.93
N LEU A 252 9.91 -15.88 13.35
CA LEU A 252 8.52 -15.90 13.81
C LEU A 252 7.55 -16.33 12.69
N LEU A 253 7.77 -15.87 11.45
CA LEU A 253 6.99 -16.33 10.29
C LEU A 253 7.23 -17.82 10.00
N GLY A 254 8.44 -18.33 10.21
CA GLY A 254 8.74 -19.76 10.17
C GLY A 254 7.98 -20.55 11.24
N PHE A 255 7.93 -20.03 12.48
CA PHE A 255 7.10 -20.61 13.55
C PHE A 255 5.61 -20.52 13.24
N PHE A 256 5.13 -19.40 12.68
CA PHE A 256 3.76 -19.28 12.19
C PHE A 256 3.42 -20.38 11.18
N ALA A 257 4.22 -20.54 10.13
CA ALA A 257 3.98 -21.57 9.12
C ALA A 257 3.99 -22.99 9.71
N ARG A 258 4.87 -23.25 10.69
CA ARG A 258 4.91 -24.54 11.41
C ARG A 258 3.68 -24.73 12.30
N HIS A 259 3.25 -23.69 13.01
CA HIS A 259 2.05 -23.70 13.85
C HIS A 259 0.79 -24.00 13.04
N GLU A 260 0.61 -23.29 11.90
CA GLU A 260 -0.53 -23.50 11.00
C GLU A 260 -0.57 -24.95 10.46
N ARG A 261 0.58 -25.49 10.05
CA ARG A 261 0.66 -26.91 9.61
C ARG A 261 0.28 -27.89 10.74
N ALA A 262 0.71 -27.61 11.96
CA ALA A 262 0.35 -28.43 13.12
C ALA A 262 -1.15 -28.34 13.45
N MET A 263 -1.74 -27.15 13.36
CA MET A 263 -3.19 -26.95 13.50
C MET A 263 -3.97 -27.78 12.47
N ILE A 264 -3.58 -27.73 11.20
CA ILE A 264 -4.18 -28.51 10.12
C ILE A 264 -4.05 -30.01 10.40
N ALA A 265 -2.86 -30.48 10.77
CA ALA A 265 -2.59 -31.89 11.05
C ALA A 265 -3.41 -32.41 12.25
N SER A 266 -3.73 -31.56 13.21
CA SER A 266 -4.57 -31.89 14.39
C SER A 266 -6.08 -31.74 14.15
N GLY A 267 -6.49 -31.43 12.90
CA GLY A 267 -7.92 -31.22 12.56
C GLY A 267 -8.52 -29.94 13.15
N ARG A 268 -7.68 -29.00 13.60
CA ARG A 268 -8.12 -27.70 14.10
C ARG A 268 -8.20 -26.69 12.94
N GLU A 269 -9.06 -25.69 13.08
CA GLU A 269 -9.16 -24.61 12.12
C GLU A 269 -7.96 -23.65 12.25
N PRO A 270 -7.08 -23.55 11.21
CA PRO A 270 -5.96 -22.62 11.22
C PRO A 270 -6.43 -21.18 10.98
N LEU A 271 -5.58 -20.19 11.29
CA LEU A 271 -5.78 -18.82 10.84
C LEU A 271 -5.68 -18.77 9.31
N LEU A 272 -4.67 -19.44 8.78
CA LEU A 272 -4.38 -19.54 7.35
C LEU A 272 -4.07 -20.99 6.98
N ASP A 273 -4.78 -21.56 6.02
CA ASP A 273 -4.34 -22.82 5.41
C ASP A 273 -3.13 -22.58 4.50
N VAL A 274 -1.94 -22.76 5.06
CA VAL A 274 -0.67 -22.54 4.35
C VAL A 274 -0.50 -23.40 3.08
N ARG A 275 -1.28 -24.49 2.94
CA ARG A 275 -1.31 -25.31 1.73
C ARG A 275 -1.85 -24.56 0.51
N LEU A 276 -2.62 -23.46 0.73
CA LEU A 276 -3.06 -22.59 -0.35
C LEU A 276 -1.87 -21.96 -1.09
N LEU A 277 -0.76 -21.72 -0.39
CA LEU A 277 0.47 -21.17 -0.98
C LEU A 277 1.23 -22.22 -1.82
N GLU A 278 0.86 -23.50 -1.70
CA GLU A 278 1.41 -24.58 -2.53
C GLU A 278 0.73 -24.65 -3.90
N ILE A 279 -0.46 -24.04 -4.06
CA ILE A 279 -1.20 -23.95 -5.32
C ILE A 279 -0.47 -22.99 -6.26
N PRO A 280 0.08 -23.44 -7.41
CA PRO A 280 0.95 -22.59 -8.25
C PRO A 280 0.28 -21.30 -8.73
N PRO A 281 -0.97 -21.27 -9.24
CA PRO A 281 -1.63 -20.04 -9.62
C PRO A 281 -1.87 -19.07 -8.45
N MET A 282 -2.20 -19.58 -7.25
CA MET A 282 -2.37 -18.79 -6.04
C MET A 282 -1.06 -18.10 -5.67
N ARG A 283 0.02 -18.87 -5.55
CA ARG A 283 1.34 -18.34 -5.22
C ARG A 283 1.82 -17.31 -6.22
N ALA A 284 1.70 -17.61 -7.53
CA ALA A 284 2.09 -16.68 -8.58
C ALA A 284 1.27 -15.39 -8.54
N GLY A 285 -0.06 -15.50 -8.36
CA GLY A 285 -0.95 -14.36 -8.23
C GLY A 285 -0.62 -13.48 -7.03
N LEU A 286 -0.45 -14.08 -5.84
CA LEU A 286 -0.12 -13.34 -4.60
C LEU A 286 1.24 -12.65 -4.69
N THR A 287 2.28 -13.34 -5.20
CA THR A 287 3.62 -12.77 -5.34
C THR A 287 3.63 -11.61 -6.35
N THR A 288 2.97 -11.78 -7.51
CA THR A 288 2.86 -10.71 -8.50
C THR A 288 2.07 -9.53 -7.95
N TYR A 289 1.01 -9.78 -7.17
CA TYR A 289 0.21 -8.74 -6.52
C TYR A 289 0.99 -7.97 -5.46
N LEU A 290 1.78 -8.67 -4.64
CA LEU A 290 2.69 -8.06 -3.67
C LEU A 290 3.70 -7.15 -4.38
N CYS A 291 4.35 -7.64 -5.43
CA CYS A 291 5.31 -6.83 -6.20
C CYS A 291 4.63 -5.62 -6.86
N GLN A 292 3.44 -5.78 -7.43
CA GLN A 292 2.67 -4.69 -8.02
C GLN A 292 2.36 -3.59 -6.99
N GLN A 293 1.94 -3.99 -5.78
CA GLN A 293 1.65 -3.03 -4.71
C GLN A 293 2.92 -2.36 -4.16
N PHE A 294 4.03 -3.10 -4.08
CA PHE A 294 5.34 -2.55 -3.77
C PHE A 294 5.72 -1.42 -4.73
N ILE A 295 5.62 -1.69 -6.03
CA ILE A 295 5.99 -0.75 -7.09
C ILE A 295 5.12 0.50 -7.02
N ILE A 296 3.79 0.33 -7.01
CA ILE A 296 2.88 1.48 -7.08
C ILE A 296 2.92 2.34 -5.81
N MET A 297 3.03 1.72 -4.62
CA MET A 297 3.10 2.47 -3.37
C MET A 297 4.45 3.16 -3.18
N GLY A 298 5.55 2.53 -3.63
CA GLY A 298 6.85 3.19 -3.72
C GLY A 298 6.80 4.42 -4.63
N THR A 299 6.18 4.29 -5.81
CA THR A 299 5.98 5.41 -6.75
C THR A 299 5.12 6.52 -6.13
N PHE A 300 3.98 6.18 -5.51
CA PHE A 300 3.11 7.15 -4.86
C PHE A 300 3.73 7.82 -3.63
N PHE A 301 4.76 7.23 -3.04
CA PHE A 301 5.54 7.86 -1.97
C PHE A 301 6.56 8.86 -2.53
N VAL A 302 7.37 8.43 -3.50
CA VAL A 302 8.48 9.26 -4.03
C VAL A 302 7.98 10.41 -4.91
N LEU A 303 6.93 10.19 -5.69
CA LEU A 303 6.44 11.15 -6.68
C LEU A 303 5.94 12.46 -6.06
N PRO A 304 5.08 12.47 -5.03
CA PRO A 304 4.70 13.70 -4.35
C PRO A 304 5.89 14.42 -3.69
N LEU A 305 6.83 13.68 -3.11
CA LEU A 305 8.05 14.29 -2.55
C LEU A 305 8.86 15.04 -3.62
N TYR A 306 9.03 14.44 -4.80
CA TYR A 306 9.69 15.12 -5.90
C TYR A 306 8.93 16.39 -6.32
N LEU A 307 7.63 16.29 -6.54
CA LEU A 307 6.81 17.40 -7.02
C LEU A 307 6.71 18.53 -5.99
N GLN A 308 6.54 18.21 -4.71
CA GLN A 308 6.30 19.21 -3.66
C GLN A 308 7.61 19.73 -3.06
N THR A 309 8.56 18.86 -2.71
CA THR A 309 9.78 19.28 -1.99
C THR A 309 10.86 19.81 -2.94
N VAL A 310 11.00 19.24 -4.16
CA VAL A 310 12.05 19.66 -5.10
C VAL A 310 11.54 20.72 -6.07
N LEU A 311 10.31 20.58 -6.57
CA LEU A 311 9.75 21.49 -7.57
C LEU A 311 8.85 22.57 -6.97
N GLY A 312 8.54 22.50 -5.66
CA GLY A 312 7.76 23.51 -4.95
C GLY A 312 6.27 23.54 -5.32
N TYR A 313 5.74 22.49 -5.98
CA TYR A 313 4.30 22.44 -6.30
C TYR A 313 3.47 22.24 -5.04
N ASP A 314 2.29 22.84 -5.03
CA ASP A 314 1.31 22.58 -3.98
C ASP A 314 0.65 21.19 -4.13
N ALA A 315 -0.18 20.80 -3.16
CA ALA A 315 -0.85 19.51 -3.18
C ALA A 315 -1.84 19.36 -4.35
N LEU A 316 -2.51 20.46 -4.77
CA LEU A 316 -3.43 20.46 -5.91
C LEU A 316 -2.69 20.32 -7.24
N GLU A 317 -1.64 21.07 -7.43
CA GLU A 317 -0.77 20.99 -8.62
C GLU A 317 -0.18 19.59 -8.74
N THR A 318 0.31 19.04 -7.62
CA THR A 318 0.78 17.64 -7.54
C THR A 318 -0.31 16.66 -7.98
N GLY A 319 -1.54 16.83 -7.49
CA GLY A 319 -2.68 16.00 -7.88
C GLY A 319 -2.99 16.07 -9.38
N ILE A 320 -2.93 17.27 -9.97
CA ILE A 320 -3.14 17.49 -11.41
C ILE A 320 -2.03 16.83 -12.23
N ILE A 321 -0.77 16.95 -11.80
CA ILE A 321 0.38 16.36 -12.50
C ILE A 321 0.32 14.82 -12.46
N ILE A 322 -0.18 14.23 -11.37
CA ILE A 322 -0.35 12.77 -11.21
C ILE A 322 -1.59 12.24 -11.97
N LEU A 323 -2.52 13.09 -12.39
CA LEU A 323 -3.77 12.70 -13.05
C LEU A 323 -3.58 11.75 -14.25
N PRO A 324 -2.58 11.90 -15.15
CA PRO A 324 -2.34 10.95 -16.25
C PRO A 324 -2.14 9.51 -15.78
N LEU A 325 -1.44 9.28 -14.65
CA LEU A 325 -1.28 7.97 -14.04
C LEU A 325 -2.64 7.39 -13.61
N SER A 326 -3.41 8.17 -12.86
CA SER A 326 -4.69 7.74 -12.30
C SER A 326 -5.73 7.46 -13.39
N MET A 327 -5.81 8.32 -14.40
CA MET A 327 -6.71 8.15 -15.55
C MET A 327 -6.34 6.93 -16.39
N ALA A 328 -5.05 6.74 -16.66
CA ALA A 328 -4.57 5.57 -17.40
C ALA A 328 -4.85 4.27 -16.60
N LEU A 329 -4.61 4.27 -15.29
CA LEU A 329 -4.95 3.14 -14.41
C LEU A 329 -6.43 2.76 -14.56
N PHE A 330 -7.33 3.72 -14.42
CA PHE A 330 -8.78 3.48 -14.54
C PHE A 330 -9.17 2.92 -15.90
N VAL A 331 -8.72 3.55 -16.99
CA VAL A 331 -9.03 3.13 -18.36
C VAL A 331 -8.49 1.73 -18.64
N PHE A 332 -7.25 1.45 -18.28
CA PHE A 332 -6.60 0.16 -18.56
C PHE A 332 -7.05 -0.96 -17.60
N ALA A 333 -7.55 -0.65 -16.41
CA ALA A 333 -8.23 -1.64 -15.58
C ALA A 333 -9.51 -2.14 -16.25
N LEU A 334 -10.31 -1.25 -16.84
CA LEU A 334 -11.50 -1.62 -17.62
C LEU A 334 -11.14 -2.35 -18.93
N ALA A 335 -10.11 -1.87 -19.64
CA ALA A 335 -9.62 -2.51 -20.86
C ALA A 335 -9.09 -3.92 -20.59
N GLY A 336 -8.29 -4.09 -19.53
CA GLY A 336 -7.74 -5.38 -19.12
C GLY A 336 -8.82 -6.41 -18.77
N ALA A 337 -9.92 -5.97 -18.13
CA ALA A 337 -11.07 -6.83 -17.87
C ALA A 337 -11.74 -7.34 -19.16
N ARG A 338 -11.81 -6.49 -20.21
CA ARG A 338 -12.32 -6.90 -21.54
C ARG A 338 -11.34 -7.81 -22.30
N LEU A 339 -10.04 -7.59 -22.13
CA LEU A 339 -9.00 -8.40 -22.77
C LEU A 339 -8.93 -9.82 -22.17
N ALA A 340 -9.37 -10.02 -20.93
CA ALA A 340 -9.35 -11.31 -20.21
C ALA A 340 -10.11 -12.44 -20.92
N GLY A 341 -11.13 -12.12 -21.76
CA GLY A 341 -11.84 -13.10 -22.58
C GLY A 341 -11.06 -13.57 -23.81
N ARG A 342 -10.00 -12.85 -24.23
CA ARG A 342 -9.23 -13.15 -25.45
C ARG A 342 -7.77 -13.49 -25.19
N HIS A 343 -7.21 -13.02 -24.09
CA HIS A 343 -5.81 -13.17 -23.74
C HIS A 343 -5.67 -13.78 -22.34
N SER A 344 -4.61 -14.56 -22.16
CA SER A 344 -4.33 -15.17 -20.85
C SER A 344 -3.95 -14.13 -19.80
N PRO A 345 -4.26 -14.36 -18.51
CA PRO A 345 -3.82 -13.51 -17.40
C PRO A 345 -2.31 -13.22 -17.43
N LYS A 346 -1.50 -14.23 -17.77
CA LYS A 346 -0.05 -14.09 -17.93
C LYS A 346 0.35 -13.02 -18.95
N ARG A 347 -0.27 -13.01 -20.15
CA ARG A 347 0.05 -12.04 -21.21
C ARG A 347 -0.35 -10.63 -20.81
N ILE A 348 -1.53 -10.47 -20.23
CA ILE A 348 -2.04 -9.15 -19.80
C ILE A 348 -1.18 -8.62 -18.66
N ALA A 349 -0.86 -9.44 -17.66
CA ALA A 349 -0.03 -9.05 -16.53
C ALA A 349 1.43 -8.73 -16.96
N ALA A 350 2.00 -9.52 -17.87
CA ALA A 350 3.33 -9.24 -18.43
C ALA A 350 3.37 -7.91 -19.19
N ALA A 351 2.36 -7.64 -20.03
CA ALA A 351 2.23 -6.35 -20.70
C ALA A 351 2.08 -5.19 -19.70
N GLY A 352 1.31 -5.40 -18.62
CA GLY A 352 1.18 -4.44 -17.53
C GLY A 352 2.51 -4.11 -16.86
N LEU A 353 3.28 -5.14 -16.45
CA LEU A 353 4.60 -4.94 -15.83
C LEU A 353 5.62 -4.30 -16.78
N LEU A 354 5.59 -4.66 -18.06
CA LEU A 354 6.45 -4.00 -19.06
C LEU A 354 6.07 -2.52 -19.22
N GLY A 355 4.78 -2.19 -19.19
CA GLY A 355 4.31 -0.80 -19.21
C GLY A 355 4.77 -0.02 -17.98
N MET A 356 4.66 -0.61 -16.78
CA MET A 356 5.16 0.01 -15.54
C MET A 356 6.67 0.23 -15.63
N LEU A 357 7.44 -0.80 -15.97
CA LEU A 357 8.90 -0.71 -16.10
C LEU A 357 9.31 0.38 -17.11
N ALA A 358 8.66 0.43 -18.28
CA ALA A 358 8.94 1.46 -19.28
C ALA A 358 8.64 2.87 -18.74
N GLY A 359 7.51 3.03 -18.03
CA GLY A 359 7.16 4.29 -17.38
C GLY A 359 8.16 4.71 -16.32
N GLU A 360 8.61 3.80 -15.47
CA GLU A 360 9.60 4.07 -14.41
C GLU A 360 10.98 4.41 -14.96
N VAL A 361 11.42 3.71 -16.02
CA VAL A 361 12.68 4.04 -16.73
C VAL A 361 12.59 5.42 -17.38
N LEU A 362 11.44 5.77 -17.95
CA LEU A 362 11.23 7.13 -18.48
C LEU A 362 11.21 8.18 -17.36
N LEU A 363 10.61 7.90 -16.21
CA LEU A 363 10.67 8.81 -15.06
C LEU A 363 12.10 9.12 -14.66
N LEU A 364 13.00 8.12 -14.65
CA LEU A 364 14.43 8.34 -14.40
C LEU A 364 15.07 9.38 -15.34
N ALA A 365 14.64 9.40 -16.60
CA ALA A 365 15.15 10.34 -17.59
C ALA A 365 14.57 11.76 -17.43
N PHE A 366 13.35 11.89 -16.88
CA PHE A 366 12.64 13.16 -16.75
C PHE A 366 12.72 13.79 -15.36
N ILE A 367 13.27 13.11 -14.35
CA ILE A 367 13.55 13.72 -13.05
C ILE A 367 14.70 14.72 -13.20
N SER A 368 14.35 15.99 -13.06
CA SER A 368 15.26 17.14 -13.18
C SER A 368 14.70 18.30 -12.34
N PRO A 369 15.51 19.33 -12.03
CA PRO A 369 15.02 20.53 -11.34
C PRO A 369 13.93 21.28 -12.11
N ASP A 370 13.84 21.08 -13.43
CA ASP A 370 12.85 21.72 -14.30
C ASP A 370 11.90 20.69 -14.92
N LEU A 371 10.64 20.68 -14.49
CA LEU A 371 9.62 19.81 -15.05
C LEU A 371 8.92 20.49 -16.25
N ARG A 372 9.44 20.35 -17.45
CA ARG A 372 8.84 20.99 -18.66
C ARG A 372 8.50 20.02 -19.79
N SER A 373 8.38 18.71 -19.53
CA SER A 373 8.25 17.75 -20.62
C SER A 373 6.93 16.98 -20.59
N ALA A 374 6.24 16.95 -21.76
CA ALA A 374 5.12 16.04 -22.00
C ALA A 374 5.52 14.55 -21.78
N GLY A 375 6.83 14.25 -21.86
CA GLY A 375 7.38 12.94 -21.60
C GLY A 375 7.12 12.45 -20.18
N PHE A 376 7.11 13.35 -19.19
CA PHE A 376 6.78 13.01 -17.80
C PHE A 376 5.33 12.51 -17.67
N ALA A 377 4.38 13.21 -18.30
CA ALA A 377 2.98 12.77 -18.32
C ALA A 377 2.80 11.41 -19.04
N VAL A 378 3.56 11.16 -20.11
CA VAL A 378 3.57 9.86 -20.81
C VAL A 378 4.15 8.77 -19.92
N ALA A 379 5.22 9.05 -19.18
CA ALA A 379 5.81 8.10 -18.23
C ALA A 379 4.80 7.72 -17.14
N LEU A 380 4.11 8.72 -16.54
CA LEU A 380 3.05 8.50 -15.56
C LEU A 380 1.89 7.69 -16.14
N ALA A 381 1.45 8.00 -17.38
CA ALA A 381 0.39 7.25 -18.03
C ALA A 381 0.78 5.79 -18.29
N LEU A 382 2.05 5.50 -18.62
CA LEU A 382 2.55 4.14 -18.79
C LEU A 382 2.54 3.36 -17.48
N VAL A 383 3.00 3.97 -16.37
CA VAL A 383 2.92 3.35 -15.03
C VAL A 383 1.45 3.04 -14.68
N GLY A 384 0.56 4.02 -14.86
CA GLY A 384 -0.87 3.86 -14.59
C GLY A 384 -1.52 2.79 -15.46
N ALA A 385 -1.26 2.79 -16.77
CA ALA A 385 -1.79 1.80 -17.70
C ALA A 385 -1.33 0.37 -17.34
N GLY A 386 -0.05 0.22 -17.01
CA GLY A 386 0.51 -1.05 -16.58
C GLY A 386 -0.13 -1.55 -15.30
N ASN A 387 -0.27 -0.67 -14.29
CA ASN A 387 -0.93 -0.99 -13.03
C ASN A 387 -2.40 -1.39 -13.24
N GLY A 388 -3.15 -0.67 -14.09
CA GLY A 388 -4.53 -0.98 -14.44
C GLY A 388 -4.70 -2.38 -15.05
N LEU A 389 -3.81 -2.76 -15.98
CA LEU A 389 -3.79 -4.11 -16.55
C LEU A 389 -3.57 -5.18 -15.48
N LEU A 390 -2.65 -4.98 -14.54
CA LEU A 390 -2.37 -5.91 -13.44
C LEU A 390 -3.56 -6.06 -12.50
N VAL A 391 -4.11 -4.97 -12.02
CA VAL A 391 -5.28 -4.96 -11.11
C VAL A 391 -6.44 -5.74 -11.71
N SER A 392 -6.66 -5.60 -13.03
CA SER A 392 -7.74 -6.30 -13.73
C SER A 392 -7.62 -7.83 -13.73
N GLN A 393 -6.41 -8.39 -13.55
CA GLN A 393 -6.14 -9.83 -13.67
C GLN A 393 -5.86 -10.50 -12.33
N LEU A 394 -5.04 -9.90 -11.48
CA LEU A 394 -4.45 -10.57 -10.32
C LEU A 394 -5.49 -11.02 -9.29
N GLY A 395 -6.46 -10.17 -8.99
CA GLY A 395 -7.57 -10.54 -8.10
C GLY A 395 -8.34 -11.75 -8.61
N ASN A 396 -8.62 -11.81 -9.92
CA ASN A 396 -9.32 -12.92 -10.51
C ASN A 396 -8.49 -14.23 -10.49
N VAL A 397 -7.19 -14.17 -10.76
CA VAL A 397 -6.29 -15.34 -10.69
C VAL A 397 -6.27 -15.91 -9.28
N ILE A 398 -6.14 -15.06 -8.26
CA ILE A 398 -6.12 -15.47 -6.85
C ILE A 398 -7.46 -16.12 -6.47
N MET A 399 -8.59 -15.44 -6.73
CA MET A 399 -9.91 -15.91 -6.35
C MET A 399 -10.35 -17.18 -7.09
N SER A 400 -9.93 -17.35 -8.35
CA SER A 400 -10.25 -18.55 -9.14
C SER A 400 -9.34 -19.76 -8.83
N SER A 401 -8.28 -19.56 -8.05
CA SER A 401 -7.37 -20.63 -7.64
C SER A 401 -7.97 -21.57 -6.58
N VAL A 402 -9.12 -21.21 -5.99
CA VAL A 402 -9.78 -21.99 -4.94
C VAL A 402 -11.29 -22.11 -5.20
N PRO A 403 -11.93 -23.16 -4.65
CA PRO A 403 -13.40 -23.27 -4.67
C PRO A 403 -14.05 -22.06 -3.98
N SER A 404 -15.26 -21.68 -4.41
CA SER A 404 -16.00 -20.53 -3.87
C SER A 404 -16.21 -20.58 -2.35
N ALA A 405 -16.25 -21.77 -1.76
CA ALA A 405 -16.36 -21.99 -0.31
C ALA A 405 -15.13 -21.49 0.48
N ARG A 406 -13.98 -21.34 -0.16
CA ARG A 406 -12.71 -20.86 0.42
C ARG A 406 -12.37 -19.43 -0.03
N GLY A 407 -13.31 -18.73 -0.63
CA GLY A 407 -13.11 -17.37 -1.16
C GLY A 407 -12.71 -16.35 -0.09
N SER A 408 -13.20 -16.47 1.15
CA SER A 408 -12.79 -15.58 2.26
C SER A 408 -11.31 -15.75 2.63
N GLU A 409 -10.78 -16.98 2.61
CA GLU A 409 -9.35 -17.25 2.86
C GLU A 409 -8.48 -16.67 1.74
N ALA A 410 -8.88 -16.87 0.48
CA ALA A 410 -8.17 -16.29 -0.67
C ALA A 410 -8.20 -14.75 -0.65
N GLY A 411 -9.33 -14.15 -0.28
CA GLY A 411 -9.47 -12.69 -0.13
C GLY A 411 -8.60 -12.14 1.00
N GLY A 412 -8.52 -12.85 2.13
CA GLY A 412 -7.63 -12.50 3.24
C GLY A 412 -6.15 -12.53 2.83
N LEU A 413 -5.73 -13.60 2.12
CA LEU A 413 -4.38 -13.70 1.55
C LEU A 413 -4.08 -12.59 0.55
N GLN A 414 -5.04 -12.28 -0.33
CA GLN A 414 -4.92 -11.19 -1.29
C GLN A 414 -4.73 -9.85 -0.57
N GLY A 415 -5.56 -9.56 0.44
CA GLY A 415 -5.46 -8.34 1.23
C GLY A 415 -4.13 -8.25 2.00
N THR A 416 -3.66 -9.37 2.57
CA THR A 416 -2.34 -9.43 3.21
C THR A 416 -1.22 -9.16 2.22
N ALA A 417 -1.22 -9.80 1.05
CA ALA A 417 -0.20 -9.59 0.02
C ALA A 417 -0.21 -8.14 -0.50
N MET A 418 -1.41 -7.55 -0.69
CA MET A 418 -1.60 -6.16 -1.10
C MET A 418 -0.95 -5.21 -0.10
N ASN A 419 -1.34 -5.29 1.16
CA ASN A 419 -0.91 -4.35 2.19
C ASN A 419 0.56 -4.58 2.61
N LEU A 420 1.04 -5.83 2.60
CA LEU A 420 2.45 -6.13 2.81
C LEU A 420 3.32 -5.55 1.68
N GLY A 421 2.89 -5.69 0.43
CA GLY A 421 3.57 -5.08 -0.71
C GLY A 421 3.61 -3.56 -0.58
N ALA A 422 2.49 -2.93 -0.23
CA ALA A 422 2.40 -1.49 0.00
C ALA A 422 3.33 -1.02 1.14
N SER A 423 3.30 -1.71 2.27
CA SER A 423 4.16 -1.41 3.43
C SER A 423 5.65 -1.51 3.10
N LEU A 424 6.05 -2.62 2.46
CA LEU A 424 7.44 -2.82 2.02
C LEU A 424 7.86 -1.79 0.96
N GLY A 425 6.95 -1.42 0.04
CA GLY A 425 7.19 -0.42 -1.00
C GLY A 425 7.56 0.93 -0.39
N VAL A 426 6.74 1.45 0.51
CA VAL A 426 7.01 2.73 1.19
C VAL A 426 8.26 2.63 2.08
N ALA A 427 8.37 1.55 2.88
CA ALA A 427 9.50 1.39 3.81
C ALA A 427 10.84 1.28 3.09
N LEU A 428 10.95 0.38 2.11
CA LEU A 428 12.23 0.12 1.43
C LEU A 428 12.61 1.26 0.49
N VAL A 429 11.66 1.72 -0.33
CA VAL A 429 11.93 2.79 -1.30
C VAL A 429 12.27 4.10 -0.57
N GLY A 430 11.52 4.44 0.50
CA GLY A 430 11.83 5.61 1.32
C GLY A 430 13.17 5.49 2.05
N SER A 431 13.51 4.29 2.56
CA SER A 431 14.82 4.07 3.17
C SER A 431 15.98 4.18 2.16
N ILE A 432 15.78 3.69 0.93
CA ILE A 432 16.76 3.85 -0.16
C ILE A 432 16.91 5.34 -0.53
N LEU A 433 15.79 6.07 -0.63
CA LEU A 433 15.79 7.51 -0.92
C LEU A 433 16.63 8.28 0.09
N ILE A 434 16.36 8.11 1.39
CA ILE A 434 17.07 8.81 2.46
C ILE A 434 18.55 8.39 2.54
N ALA A 435 18.84 7.09 2.49
CA ALA A 435 20.23 6.60 2.51
C ALA A 435 21.04 7.12 1.31
N SER A 436 20.42 7.17 0.13
CA SER A 436 21.05 7.71 -1.08
C SER A 436 21.27 9.22 -0.96
N LEU A 437 20.31 9.98 -0.43
CA LEU A 437 20.45 11.42 -0.17
C LEU A 437 21.66 11.68 0.72
N VAL A 438 21.72 11.06 1.90
CA VAL A 438 22.82 11.23 2.86
C VAL A 438 24.16 10.86 2.23
N THR A 439 24.25 9.69 1.58
CA THR A 439 25.51 9.22 0.99
C THR A 439 26.02 10.13 -0.13
N ASN A 440 25.13 10.61 -1.01
CA ASN A 440 25.53 11.48 -2.13
C ASN A 440 25.89 12.87 -1.62
N PHE A 441 25.13 13.43 -0.68
CA PHE A 441 25.43 14.71 -0.06
C PHE A 441 26.80 14.68 0.67
N GLN A 442 27.06 13.67 1.49
CA GLN A 442 28.35 13.51 2.16
C GLN A 442 29.54 13.46 1.19
N LYS A 443 29.41 12.65 0.13
CA LYS A 443 30.46 12.57 -0.91
C LYS A 443 30.67 13.91 -1.60
N ALA A 444 29.61 14.63 -1.90
CA ALA A 444 29.69 15.93 -2.56
C ALA A 444 30.35 16.97 -1.64
N VAL A 445 29.94 17.05 -0.38
CA VAL A 445 30.54 17.96 0.63
C VAL A 445 32.02 17.69 0.85
N ILE A 446 32.44 16.42 0.96
CA ILE A 446 33.86 16.04 1.14
C ILE A 446 34.68 16.40 -0.10
N SER A 447 34.10 16.38 -1.29
CA SER A 447 34.79 16.64 -2.56
C SER A 447 34.85 18.13 -2.91
N ASP A 448 34.07 18.98 -2.24
CA ASP A 448 33.94 20.39 -2.55
C ASP A 448 35.02 21.21 -1.78
N PRO A 449 35.95 21.90 -2.48
CA PRO A 449 36.97 22.71 -1.83
C PRO A 449 36.41 23.86 -0.99
N ALA A 450 35.24 24.44 -1.39
CA ALA A 450 34.59 25.53 -0.64
C ALA A 450 34.07 25.07 0.73
N LEU A 451 33.76 23.76 0.88
CA LEU A 451 33.23 23.20 2.11
C LEU A 451 34.27 22.44 2.95
N ALA A 452 35.55 22.39 2.52
CA ALA A 452 36.58 21.58 3.14
C ALA A 452 36.76 21.87 4.65
N SER A 453 36.58 23.13 5.07
CA SER A 453 36.72 23.57 6.48
C SER A 453 35.62 23.07 7.40
N ILE A 454 34.40 22.87 6.87
CA ILE A 454 33.18 22.52 7.61
C ILE A 454 32.64 21.12 7.25
N ALA A 455 33.28 20.43 6.28
CA ALA A 455 32.86 19.13 5.81
C ALA A 455 32.64 18.10 6.94
N PRO A 456 33.52 17.94 7.95
CA PRO A 456 33.30 16.97 9.02
C PRO A 456 32.00 17.24 9.81
N GLN A 457 31.69 18.53 10.07
CA GLN A 457 30.47 18.93 10.79
C GLN A 457 29.21 18.68 9.97
N LEU A 458 29.25 19.03 8.67
CA LEU A 458 28.10 18.77 7.75
C LEU A 458 27.83 17.28 7.57
N VAL A 459 28.88 16.45 7.51
CA VAL A 459 28.75 14.98 7.42
C VAL A 459 28.07 14.42 8.68
N GLU A 460 28.52 14.83 9.86
CA GLU A 460 27.96 14.40 11.15
C GLU A 460 26.47 14.87 11.27
N GLN A 461 26.18 16.10 10.87
CA GLN A 461 24.84 16.65 10.90
C GLN A 461 23.90 15.93 9.90
N ALA A 462 24.39 15.61 8.70
CA ALA A 462 23.63 14.85 7.72
C ALA A 462 23.26 13.43 8.19
N GLU A 463 24.15 12.78 8.96
CA GLU A 463 23.84 11.48 9.57
C GLU A 463 22.85 11.58 10.72
N ALA A 464 22.96 12.63 11.54
CA ALA A 464 22.10 12.81 12.71
C ALA A 464 20.67 13.25 12.36
N SER A 465 20.52 14.06 11.31
CA SER A 465 19.26 14.69 10.91
C SER A 465 18.77 14.26 9.52
N ALA A 466 19.05 13.03 9.10
CA ALA A 466 18.68 12.50 7.79
C ALA A 466 17.20 12.69 7.48
N ASN A 467 16.86 13.70 6.69
CA ASN A 467 15.49 14.03 6.25
C ASN A 467 15.51 14.54 4.81
N PHE A 468 14.36 14.41 4.13
CA PHE A 468 14.16 14.93 2.78
C PHE A 468 13.41 16.27 2.88
N VAL A 469 14.14 17.38 2.79
CA VAL A 469 13.61 18.75 2.96
C VAL A 469 13.85 19.56 1.68
N SER A 470 13.23 20.73 1.57
CA SER A 470 13.47 21.60 0.41
C SER A 470 14.84 22.28 0.47
N VAL A 471 15.34 22.73 -0.68
CA VAL A 471 16.62 23.46 -0.78
C VAL A 471 16.56 24.76 0.02
N GLU A 472 15.42 25.46 0.03
CA GLU A 472 15.19 26.68 0.80
C GLU A 472 15.30 26.45 2.31
N GLN A 473 14.85 25.27 2.80
CA GLN A 473 15.03 24.91 4.22
C GLN A 473 16.49 24.64 4.57
N VAL A 474 17.25 24.04 3.64
CA VAL A 474 18.69 23.85 3.83
C VAL A 474 19.42 25.19 3.84
N GLU A 475 19.09 26.09 2.91
CA GLU A 475 19.61 27.46 2.84
C GLU A 475 19.38 28.21 4.16
N ALA A 476 18.14 28.27 4.62
CA ALA A 476 17.79 28.93 5.88
C ALA A 476 18.51 28.32 7.10
N THR A 477 18.72 26.99 7.09
CA THR A 477 19.46 26.31 8.17
C THR A 477 20.94 26.64 8.13
N ALA A 478 21.53 26.69 6.95
CA ALA A 478 22.94 27.04 6.74
C ALA A 478 23.22 28.49 7.13
N GLU A 479 22.34 29.43 6.75
CA GLU A 479 22.39 30.84 7.18
C GLU A 479 22.28 30.98 8.71
N ALA A 480 21.33 30.29 9.32
CA ALA A 480 21.14 30.28 10.77
C ALA A 480 22.34 29.69 11.53
N ALA A 481 23.06 28.77 10.91
CA ALA A 481 24.31 28.21 11.44
C ALA A 481 25.52 29.17 11.30
N GLY A 482 25.34 30.32 10.62
CA GLY A 482 26.36 31.34 10.45
C GLY A 482 27.40 31.00 9.38
N LEU A 483 27.07 30.18 8.39
CA LEU A 483 27.89 29.90 7.23
C LEU A 483 28.05 31.18 6.37
N SER A 484 29.21 31.32 5.72
CA SER A 484 29.42 32.40 4.76
C SER A 484 28.48 32.23 3.52
N PRO A 485 28.17 33.31 2.78
CA PRO A 485 27.34 33.23 1.59
C PRO A 485 27.87 32.22 0.54
N GLU A 486 29.19 32.08 0.39
CA GLU A 486 29.84 31.12 -0.51
C GLU A 486 29.62 29.67 -0.03
N GLU A 487 29.72 29.42 1.28
CA GLU A 487 29.42 28.11 1.88
C GLU A 487 27.95 27.76 1.80
N VAL A 488 27.05 28.72 2.00
CA VAL A 488 25.59 28.52 1.85
C VAL A 488 25.25 28.12 0.41
N GLU A 489 25.77 28.84 -0.59
CA GLU A 489 25.58 28.52 -2.00
C GLU A 489 26.12 27.12 -2.34
N ALA A 490 27.33 26.78 -1.85
CA ALA A 490 27.93 25.47 -2.08
C ALA A 490 27.10 24.34 -1.43
N VAL A 491 26.68 24.50 -0.16
CA VAL A 491 25.88 23.47 0.55
C VAL A 491 24.53 23.24 -0.15
N THR A 492 23.83 24.30 -0.54
CA THR A 492 22.53 24.23 -1.21
C THR A 492 22.65 23.57 -2.60
N ALA A 493 23.69 23.90 -3.37
CA ALA A 493 23.95 23.28 -4.66
C ALA A 493 24.21 21.77 -4.53
N GLN A 494 25.12 21.38 -3.58
CA GLN A 494 25.42 19.97 -3.35
C GLN A 494 24.21 19.19 -2.84
N TYR A 495 23.37 19.82 -2.02
CA TYR A 495 22.14 19.18 -1.54
C TYR A 495 21.11 18.98 -2.66
N ALA A 496 20.90 19.97 -3.53
CA ALA A 496 20.00 19.88 -4.68
C ALA A 496 20.41 18.73 -5.63
N ASP A 497 21.70 18.61 -5.94
CA ASP A 497 22.22 17.52 -6.76
C ASP A 497 22.03 16.15 -6.08
N ALA A 498 22.27 16.07 -4.77
CA ALA A 498 22.07 14.87 -3.99
C ALA A 498 20.59 14.46 -3.95
N GLN A 499 19.64 15.41 -3.87
CA GLN A 499 18.20 15.14 -3.95
C GLN A 499 17.79 14.49 -5.28
N ILE A 500 18.22 15.07 -6.40
CA ILE A 500 17.93 14.53 -7.74
C ILE A 500 18.52 13.11 -7.89
N MET A 501 19.74 12.90 -7.43
CA MET A 501 20.38 11.57 -7.45
C MET A 501 19.62 10.58 -6.58
N ALA A 502 19.21 10.97 -5.37
CA ALA A 502 18.46 10.11 -4.46
C ALA A 502 17.10 9.68 -5.06
N LEU A 503 16.38 10.61 -5.70
CA LEU A 503 15.15 10.32 -6.41
C LEU A 503 15.36 9.32 -7.57
N LYS A 504 16.42 9.52 -8.36
CA LYS A 504 16.78 8.58 -9.45
C LYS A 504 17.10 7.20 -8.90
N VAL A 505 17.85 7.10 -7.80
CA VAL A 505 18.17 5.81 -7.16
C VAL A 505 16.90 5.13 -6.63
N ALA A 506 15.98 5.89 -6.04
CA ALA A 506 14.68 5.36 -5.57
C ALA A 506 13.83 4.81 -6.73
N PHE A 507 13.69 5.54 -7.83
CA PHE A 507 12.99 5.04 -9.02
C PHE A 507 13.72 3.87 -9.70
N ALA A 508 15.05 3.85 -9.71
CA ALA A 508 15.82 2.71 -10.20
C ALA A 508 15.55 1.44 -9.35
N ALA A 509 15.44 1.60 -8.02
CA ALA A 509 15.05 0.49 -7.16
C ALA A 509 13.62 -0.01 -7.48
N ILE A 510 12.66 0.88 -7.71
CA ILE A 510 11.30 0.52 -8.12
C ILE A 510 11.32 -0.23 -9.45
N ALA A 511 12.05 0.27 -10.45
CA ALA A 511 12.22 -0.38 -11.75
C ALA A 511 12.86 -1.78 -11.63
N PHE A 512 13.83 -1.95 -10.72
CA PHE A 512 14.41 -3.26 -10.43
C PHE A 512 13.37 -4.26 -9.91
N PHE A 513 12.47 -3.82 -9.00
CA PHE A 513 11.38 -4.67 -8.53
C PHE A 513 10.36 -5.01 -9.64
N SER A 514 10.17 -4.12 -10.63
CA SER A 514 9.37 -4.42 -11.82
C SER A 514 9.99 -5.54 -12.65
N ILE A 515 11.31 -5.58 -12.78
CA ILE A 515 12.04 -6.68 -13.44
C ILE A 515 11.87 -8.00 -12.66
N LEU A 516 12.01 -7.96 -11.33
CA LEU A 516 11.75 -9.15 -10.50
C LEU A 516 10.32 -9.66 -10.64
N ALA A 517 9.34 -8.77 -10.67
CA ALA A 517 7.93 -9.14 -10.88
C ALA A 517 7.71 -9.81 -12.25
N LEU A 518 8.41 -9.38 -13.31
CA LEU A 518 8.38 -10.01 -14.62
C LEU A 518 8.87 -11.47 -14.59
N TRP A 519 9.78 -11.81 -13.70
CA TRP A 519 10.19 -13.20 -13.49
C TRP A 519 9.04 -14.03 -12.91
N TYR A 520 8.36 -13.53 -11.88
CA TYR A 520 7.25 -14.24 -11.24
C TYR A 520 6.00 -14.34 -12.11
N VAL A 521 5.74 -13.35 -12.97
CA VAL A 521 4.59 -13.35 -13.89
C VAL A 521 4.63 -14.54 -14.86
N GLN A 522 5.80 -15.12 -15.10
CA GLN A 522 5.96 -16.33 -15.93
C GLN A 522 5.17 -17.54 -15.39
N SER A 523 4.89 -17.57 -14.09
CA SER A 523 4.17 -18.65 -13.41
C SER A 523 2.64 -18.44 -13.39
N LEU A 524 2.12 -17.34 -13.95
CA LEU A 524 0.69 -17.11 -14.07
C LEU A 524 0.05 -18.03 -15.12
N PRO A 525 -1.28 -18.31 -15.02
CA PRO A 525 -2.00 -19.15 -15.98
C PRO A 525 -1.90 -18.64 -17.42
N THR A 526 -1.71 -19.59 -18.34
CA THR A 526 -1.52 -19.32 -19.78
C THR A 526 -2.80 -19.42 -20.59
N LYS A 527 -3.89 -19.94 -20.01
CA LYS A 527 -5.20 -20.06 -20.68
C LYS A 527 -6.06 -18.83 -20.41
N PRO A 528 -6.90 -18.41 -21.37
CA PRO A 528 -7.93 -17.41 -21.15
C PRO A 528 -8.92 -17.86 -20.06
N ARG A 529 -9.62 -16.89 -19.48
CA ARG A 529 -10.58 -17.12 -18.38
C ARG A 529 -11.68 -18.12 -18.73
N ASP A 530 -12.21 -18.03 -19.95
CA ASP A 530 -13.32 -18.87 -20.39
C ASP A 530 -12.91 -20.34 -20.50
N GLU A 531 -11.65 -20.63 -20.91
CA GLU A 531 -11.11 -21.99 -20.95
C GLU A 531 -10.74 -22.54 -19.56
N LEU A 532 -10.50 -21.68 -18.55
CA LEU A 532 -10.27 -22.09 -17.17
C LEU A 532 -11.55 -22.48 -16.44
N ALA A 533 -12.68 -21.85 -16.80
CA ALA A 533 -14.00 -22.17 -16.26
C ALA A 533 -14.53 -23.53 -16.76
N ASP A 534 -14.24 -23.88 -18.02
CA ASP A 534 -14.67 -25.14 -18.63
C ASP A 534 -13.75 -26.33 -18.26
N GLY A 535 -12.52 -26.07 -17.83
CA GLY A 535 -11.51 -27.07 -17.46
C GLY A 535 -11.44 -27.45 -15.98
N ALA A 536 -12.30 -26.89 -15.11
CA ALA A 536 -12.38 -27.33 -13.73
C ALA A 536 -12.90 -28.78 -13.71
N PRO A 537 -12.13 -29.78 -13.18
CA PRO A 537 -12.63 -31.14 -13.09
C PRO A 537 -13.92 -31.11 -12.27
N ALA A 538 -15.02 -31.58 -12.88
CA ALA A 538 -16.22 -31.90 -12.15
C ALA A 538 -15.80 -32.72 -10.94
N ALA A 539 -16.15 -32.25 -9.74
CA ALA A 539 -15.83 -32.95 -8.51
C ALA A 539 -16.12 -34.42 -8.71
N ALA A 540 -15.07 -35.26 -8.67
CA ALA A 540 -15.18 -36.69 -8.72
C ALA A 540 -16.22 -37.08 -7.67
N GLY A 541 -17.33 -37.63 -8.16
CA GLY A 541 -18.48 -37.95 -7.37
C GLY A 541 -18.10 -38.81 -6.19
N ALA A 542 -18.72 -38.57 -5.10
CA ALA A 542 -18.87 -39.48 -4.00
C ALA A 542 -19.33 -40.84 -4.55
N ALA A 543 -18.47 -41.80 -4.52
CA ALA A 543 -18.82 -43.23 -4.64
C ALA A 543 -17.85 -44.01 -3.78
N GLY A 544 -18.41 -44.68 -2.80
CA GLY A 544 -17.75 -45.70 -1.97
C GLY A 544 -17.75 -45.36 -0.49
#